data_4d8811b43807e2b0c48d83b4275d7805
#
_entry.id   4d8811b43807e2b0c48d83b4275d7805
#
_cell.length_a   1.000
_cell.length_b   1.000
_cell.length_c   1.000
_cell.angle_alpha   90.00
_cell.angle_beta   90.00
_cell.angle_gamma   90.00
#
_symmetry.space_group_name_H-M   'P 1'
#
loop_
_entity.id
_entity.type
_entity.pdbx_description
1 polymer ?
#
loop_
_entity_poly.entity_id
_entity_poly.type
_entity_poly.pdbx_seq_one_letter_code
_entity_poly.pdbx_strand_id
1 'polypeptide(L)'
;MRIAMVSAHTNPFAPLGGRETGGMNVYVRELSRQLASLGYEVDIFTRQDGELPRVEEIEPNLRLVRILAGPAEPIDKEAIIGFLPQFAAGMQAFVAELPEPYALVHSHYWQSGWVGGIVARDLGVPHIVMFHTLGEVKNRARISEQEPKVRIRHERTIVRRATAIVTASSHERGLLERYYDADVARMHTVPCGVDLELFKAVDRSVARRMLKLDATAPVLLWVGRLEKLKGVDILIDAVAQLDSRDFTLLIVGGDEHAEELSGELRVQAEAAGIAMNVRFEGAVPHEELPMYYSAADVCVVPSYYESFGLVAVEAMACGTPVVASRVGGLVSTVTDGVNGYLIPWRCPEPFAEKLEVLLNNPELRANFSRAARRTVERFRWRTVALRIASVYDSELDEYRARHTPNEGAGFGKEAYEAAVLARGLR
;
A
#
# COMPACT_ATOMS: atom_id res chain seq x y z
N MET A 1 -4.65 24.70 -3.35
CA MET A 1 -5.60 23.75 -3.97
C MET A 1 -5.99 22.71 -2.93
N ARG A 2 -7.30 22.50 -2.75
CA ARG A 2 -7.83 21.56 -1.74
C ARG A 2 -8.16 20.20 -2.34
N ILE A 3 -7.74 19.12 -1.67
CA ILE A 3 -7.86 17.73 -2.11
C ILE A 3 -8.65 16.92 -1.08
N ALA A 4 -9.64 16.16 -1.53
CA ALA A 4 -10.30 15.16 -0.71
C ALA A 4 -9.62 13.78 -0.89
N MET A 5 -8.87 13.35 0.12
CA MET A 5 -8.29 12.01 0.19
C MET A 5 -9.27 11.07 0.91
N VAL A 6 -9.61 9.92 0.33
CA VAL A 6 -10.63 9.04 0.93
C VAL A 6 -10.00 7.71 1.33
N SER A 7 -10.07 7.37 2.62
CA SER A 7 -9.67 6.10 3.23
C SER A 7 -10.78 5.60 4.16
N ALA A 8 -11.89 5.14 3.57
CA ALA A 8 -13.15 4.90 4.29
C ALA A 8 -13.07 3.81 5.36
N HIS A 9 -12.33 2.72 5.11
CA HIS A 9 -12.37 1.52 5.95
C HIS A 9 -11.26 1.46 7.01
N THR A 10 -10.27 2.36 6.95
CA THR A 10 -9.16 2.37 7.91
C THR A 10 -8.60 3.78 8.08
N ASN A 11 -8.28 4.14 9.32
CA ASN A 11 -7.61 5.40 9.65
C ASN A 11 -6.11 5.30 9.27
N PRO A 12 -5.58 6.15 8.37
CA PRO A 12 -4.17 6.11 7.98
C PRO A 12 -3.18 6.39 9.11
N PHE A 13 -3.63 7.01 10.19
CA PHE A 13 -2.80 7.32 11.38
C PHE A 13 -2.96 6.30 12.51
N ALA A 14 -3.76 5.24 12.32
CA ALA A 14 -3.84 4.16 13.30
C ALA A 14 -2.50 3.42 13.40
N PRO A 15 -2.16 2.85 14.58
CA PRO A 15 -0.96 2.03 14.77
C PRO A 15 -0.88 0.91 13.73
N LEU A 16 0.32 0.68 13.17
CA LEU A 16 0.56 -0.38 12.20
C LEU A 16 0.64 -1.75 12.87
N GLY A 17 0.34 -2.80 12.12
CA GLY A 17 0.43 -4.19 12.61
C GLY A 17 -0.92 -4.82 12.94
N GLY A 18 -2.00 -4.03 13.06
CA GLY A 18 -3.36 -4.57 13.22
C GLY A 18 -3.94 -5.14 11.92
N ARG A 19 -5.07 -5.85 12.04
CA ARG A 19 -5.75 -6.59 10.95
C ARG A 19 -5.99 -5.74 9.69
N GLU A 20 -6.38 -4.48 9.86
CA GLU A 20 -6.75 -3.58 8.75
C GLU A 20 -5.69 -2.49 8.47
N THR A 21 -4.59 -2.47 9.23
CA THR A 21 -3.53 -1.47 9.08
C THR A 21 -2.29 -2.07 8.42
N GLY A 22 -1.79 -1.40 7.39
CA GLY A 22 -0.66 -1.91 6.61
C GLY A 22 -0.14 -0.91 5.59
N GLY A 23 0.42 -1.42 4.50
CA GLY A 23 1.07 -0.59 3.46
C GLY A 23 0.19 0.51 2.86
N MET A 24 -1.14 0.32 2.78
CA MET A 24 -2.05 1.38 2.33
C MET A 24 -2.09 2.54 3.33
N ASN A 25 -2.12 2.26 4.65
CA ASN A 25 -2.11 3.30 5.68
C ASN A 25 -0.84 4.15 5.59
N VAL A 26 0.32 3.48 5.45
CA VAL A 26 1.60 4.16 5.22
C VAL A 26 1.53 5.03 3.97
N TYR A 27 1.02 4.49 2.85
CA TYR A 27 0.91 5.22 1.59
C TYR A 27 0.06 6.48 1.74
N VAL A 28 -1.16 6.36 2.27
CA VAL A 28 -2.09 7.49 2.41
C VAL A 28 -1.51 8.54 3.34
N ARG A 29 -0.99 8.13 4.49
CA ARG A 29 -0.36 9.02 5.48
C ARG A 29 0.79 9.81 4.88
N GLU A 30 1.78 9.11 4.32
CA GLU A 30 3.01 9.75 3.85
C GLU A 30 2.78 10.59 2.58
N LEU A 31 1.96 10.11 1.64
CA LEU A 31 1.57 10.91 0.47
C LEU A 31 0.87 12.20 0.89
N SER A 32 -0.09 12.12 1.82
CA SER A 32 -0.83 13.29 2.29
C SER A 32 0.07 14.32 2.97
N ARG A 33 1.03 13.87 3.80
CA ARG A 33 2.05 14.72 4.42
C ARG A 33 2.90 15.45 3.38
N GLN A 34 3.37 14.71 2.38
CA GLN A 34 4.17 15.33 1.32
C GLN A 34 3.37 16.31 0.46
N LEU A 35 2.12 15.99 0.12
CA LEU A 35 1.26 16.93 -0.60
C LEU A 35 0.99 18.20 0.23
N ALA A 36 0.72 18.07 1.53
CA ALA A 36 0.57 19.22 2.42
C ALA A 36 1.84 20.08 2.48
N SER A 37 3.02 19.45 2.53
CA SER A 37 4.32 20.15 2.48
C SER A 37 4.59 20.85 1.14
N LEU A 38 3.92 20.42 0.06
CA LEU A 38 3.97 21.06 -1.26
C LEU A 38 2.93 22.18 -1.39
N GLY A 39 2.15 22.48 -0.33
CA GLY A 39 1.17 23.57 -0.30
C GLY A 39 -0.25 23.18 -0.73
N TYR A 40 -0.55 21.88 -0.87
CA TYR A 40 -1.92 21.40 -1.03
C TYR A 40 -2.63 21.37 0.33
N GLU A 41 -3.90 21.75 0.37
CA GLU A 41 -4.76 21.51 1.53
C GLU A 41 -5.37 20.11 1.39
N VAL A 42 -5.04 19.20 2.30
CA VAL A 42 -5.45 17.80 2.23
C VAL A 42 -6.36 17.46 3.40
N ASP A 43 -7.58 17.04 3.10
CA ASP A 43 -8.50 16.46 4.06
C ASP A 43 -8.61 14.95 3.82
N ILE A 44 -8.20 14.15 4.81
CA ILE A 44 -8.33 12.70 4.75
C ILE A 44 -9.64 12.29 5.40
N PHE A 45 -10.53 11.70 4.62
CA PHE A 45 -11.81 11.20 5.11
C PHE A 45 -11.71 9.74 5.52
N THR A 46 -12.06 9.44 6.76
CA THR A 46 -12.13 8.09 7.30
C THR A 46 -13.41 7.87 8.09
N ARG A 47 -13.82 6.61 8.32
CA ARG A 47 -14.96 6.31 9.17
C ARG A 47 -14.62 6.57 10.63
N GLN A 48 -15.58 7.09 11.39
CA GLN A 48 -15.46 7.25 12.83
C GLN A 48 -15.58 5.88 13.51
N ASP A 49 -14.61 5.52 14.34
CA ASP A 49 -14.47 4.23 15.03
C ASP A 49 -14.26 4.38 16.55
N GLY A 50 -14.74 5.47 17.11
CA GLY A 50 -14.68 5.80 18.54
C GLY A 50 -15.19 7.20 18.82
N GLU A 51 -15.17 7.59 20.09
CA GLU A 51 -15.49 8.95 20.54
C GLU A 51 -14.30 9.90 20.31
N LEU A 52 -14.10 10.27 19.06
CA LEU A 52 -12.99 11.12 18.61
C LEU A 52 -13.53 12.40 17.95
N PRO A 53 -12.76 13.50 17.93
CA PRO A 53 -13.15 14.73 17.22
C PRO A 53 -13.49 14.47 15.75
N ARG A 54 -14.56 15.10 15.24
CA ARG A 54 -14.94 15.03 13.81
C ARG A 54 -13.81 15.48 12.89
N VAL A 55 -13.09 16.53 13.28
CA VAL A 55 -11.94 17.07 12.54
C VAL A 55 -10.75 17.16 13.49
N GLU A 56 -9.62 16.65 13.04
CA GLU A 56 -8.34 16.70 13.74
C GLU A 56 -7.30 17.30 12.79
N GLU A 57 -6.64 18.37 13.22
CA GLU A 57 -5.50 18.93 12.51
C GLU A 57 -4.25 18.10 12.82
N ILE A 58 -3.72 17.42 11.83
CA ILE A 58 -2.55 16.55 11.96
C ILE A 58 -1.26 17.36 11.82
N GLU A 59 -1.21 18.18 10.79
CA GLU A 59 -0.08 19.04 10.43
C GLU A 59 -0.65 20.27 9.67
N PRO A 60 0.12 21.35 9.48
CA PRO A 60 -0.31 22.45 8.63
C PRO A 60 -0.77 21.96 7.24
N ASN A 61 -1.95 22.35 6.83
CA ASN A 61 -2.62 21.93 5.58
C ASN A 61 -3.01 20.45 5.51
N LEU A 62 -2.98 19.70 6.61
CA LEU A 62 -3.37 18.30 6.65
C LEU A 62 -4.34 18.03 7.80
N ARG A 63 -5.56 17.64 7.48
CA ARG A 63 -6.60 17.30 8.46
C ARG A 63 -7.11 15.88 8.27
N LEU A 64 -7.47 15.24 9.38
CA LEU A 64 -8.22 13.99 9.40
C LEU A 64 -9.69 14.32 9.71
N VAL A 65 -10.58 13.93 8.81
CA VAL A 65 -12.01 14.15 8.92
C VAL A 65 -12.71 12.82 9.13
N ARG A 66 -13.36 12.66 10.30
CA ARG A 66 -14.08 11.43 10.64
C ARG A 66 -15.55 11.57 10.30
N ILE A 67 -16.05 10.60 9.55
CA ILE A 67 -17.46 10.54 9.13
C ILE A 67 -18.15 9.43 9.92
N LEU A 68 -19.20 9.79 10.64
CA LEU A 68 -20.06 8.81 11.31
C LEU A 68 -20.89 8.06 10.26
N ALA A 69 -20.56 6.79 10.09
CA ALA A 69 -21.25 5.88 9.19
C ALA A 69 -21.39 4.52 9.86
N GLY A 70 -22.60 4.15 10.25
CA GLY A 70 -22.87 3.03 11.15
C GLY A 70 -22.52 3.35 12.61
N PRO A 71 -22.27 2.34 13.45
CA PRO A 71 -21.91 2.52 14.84
C PRO A 71 -20.52 3.20 14.98
N ALA A 72 -20.35 4.00 16.04
CA ALA A 72 -19.08 4.67 16.35
C ALA A 72 -18.12 3.73 17.10
N GLU A 73 -17.90 2.54 16.58
CA GLU A 73 -17.02 1.50 17.13
C GLU A 73 -16.28 0.78 15.99
N PRO A 74 -15.17 0.08 16.24
CA PRO A 74 -14.52 -0.76 15.25
C PRO A 74 -15.48 -1.83 14.72
N ILE A 75 -15.56 -1.98 13.40
CA ILE A 75 -16.36 -3.00 12.72
C ILE A 75 -15.52 -3.65 11.63
N ASP A 76 -15.86 -4.90 11.29
CA ASP A 76 -15.21 -5.60 10.20
C ASP A 76 -15.36 -4.84 8.88
N LYS A 77 -14.33 -4.85 8.09
CA LYS A 77 -14.26 -4.12 6.80
C LYS A 77 -15.36 -4.58 5.82
N GLU A 78 -15.81 -5.83 5.89
CA GLU A 78 -16.91 -6.36 5.13
C GLU A 78 -18.24 -5.73 5.54
N ALA A 79 -18.44 -5.46 6.84
CA ALA A 79 -19.64 -4.82 7.36
C ALA A 79 -19.75 -3.34 6.95
N ILE A 80 -18.61 -2.67 6.69
CA ILE A 80 -18.57 -1.26 6.24
C ILE A 80 -19.36 -1.06 4.93
N ILE A 81 -19.46 -2.09 4.09
CA ILE A 81 -20.22 -2.03 2.82
C ILE A 81 -21.64 -1.49 3.02
N GLY A 82 -22.32 -1.92 4.08
CA GLY A 82 -23.67 -1.49 4.41
C GLY A 82 -23.78 0.00 4.76
N PHE A 83 -22.69 0.63 5.17
CA PHE A 83 -22.63 2.02 5.63
C PHE A 83 -21.99 2.97 4.63
N LEU A 84 -21.50 2.51 3.47
CA LEU A 84 -20.90 3.37 2.44
C LEU A 84 -21.85 4.48 1.96
N PRO A 85 -23.17 4.26 1.76
CA PRO A 85 -24.09 5.36 1.41
C PRO A 85 -24.15 6.44 2.50
N GLN A 86 -24.18 6.04 3.78
CA GLN A 86 -24.15 6.99 4.90
C GLN A 86 -22.83 7.75 4.97
N PHE A 87 -21.69 7.07 4.69
CA PHE A 87 -20.38 7.72 4.61
C PHE A 87 -20.35 8.76 3.49
N ALA A 88 -20.87 8.44 2.29
CA ALA A 88 -20.94 9.38 1.18
C ALA A 88 -21.79 10.61 1.53
N ALA A 89 -22.97 10.42 2.12
CA ALA A 89 -23.84 11.51 2.56
C ALA A 89 -23.17 12.38 3.64
N GLY A 90 -22.49 11.78 4.61
CA GLY A 90 -21.74 12.51 5.63
C GLY A 90 -20.58 13.33 5.06
N MET A 91 -19.92 12.80 4.06
CA MET A 91 -18.86 13.50 3.33
C MET A 91 -19.42 14.67 2.52
N GLN A 92 -20.55 14.49 1.81
CA GLN A 92 -21.26 15.55 1.10
C GLN A 92 -21.72 16.68 2.05
N ALA A 93 -22.26 16.34 3.20
CA ALA A 93 -22.66 17.31 4.23
C ALA A 93 -21.44 18.11 4.73
N PHE A 94 -20.30 17.45 4.97
CA PHE A 94 -19.08 18.15 5.35
C PHE A 94 -18.60 19.11 4.28
N VAL A 95 -18.62 18.69 3.01
CA VAL A 95 -18.19 19.54 1.89
C VAL A 95 -19.09 20.79 1.76
N ALA A 96 -20.39 20.67 2.01
CA ALA A 96 -21.33 21.79 1.97
C ALA A 96 -21.05 22.87 3.04
N GLU A 97 -20.33 22.53 4.11
CA GLU A 97 -19.91 23.45 5.18
C GLU A 97 -18.64 24.25 4.81
N LEU A 98 -17.91 23.84 3.75
CA LEU A 98 -16.63 24.43 3.39
C LEU A 98 -16.81 25.71 2.56
N PRO A 99 -15.96 26.74 2.78
CA PRO A 99 -15.99 27.97 1.99
C PRO A 99 -15.56 27.75 0.53
N GLU A 100 -14.69 26.77 0.29
CA GLU A 100 -14.18 26.42 -1.04
C GLU A 100 -14.31 24.91 -1.27
N PRO A 101 -14.79 24.48 -2.44
CA PRO A 101 -14.92 23.06 -2.76
C PRO A 101 -13.55 22.39 -2.98
N TYR A 102 -13.54 21.07 -2.96
CA TYR A 102 -12.37 20.29 -3.39
C TYR A 102 -12.16 20.41 -4.90
N ALA A 103 -10.91 20.49 -5.31
CA ALA A 103 -10.54 20.49 -6.72
C ALA A 103 -10.60 19.07 -7.34
N LEU A 104 -10.36 18.04 -6.52
CA LEU A 104 -10.44 16.64 -6.92
C LEU A 104 -10.68 15.73 -5.72
N VAL A 105 -11.06 14.48 -6.00
CA VAL A 105 -11.19 13.41 -5.02
C VAL A 105 -10.19 12.30 -5.38
N HIS A 106 -9.32 11.91 -4.44
CA HIS A 106 -8.40 10.78 -4.57
C HIS A 106 -8.77 9.68 -3.57
N SER A 107 -9.18 8.54 -4.06
CA SER A 107 -9.70 7.43 -3.26
C SER A 107 -8.74 6.26 -3.20
N HIS A 108 -8.60 5.66 -2.03
CA HIS A 108 -7.73 4.52 -1.77
C HIS A 108 -8.55 3.30 -1.39
N TYR A 109 -8.39 2.23 -2.17
CA TYR A 109 -9.16 0.99 -2.06
C TYR A 109 -10.59 1.10 -2.65
N TRP A 110 -11.20 -0.02 -2.96
CA TRP A 110 -12.47 -0.05 -3.69
C TRP A 110 -13.65 0.57 -2.93
N GLN A 111 -13.74 0.42 -1.58
CA GLN A 111 -14.78 1.03 -0.77
C GLN A 111 -14.72 2.55 -0.84
N SER A 112 -13.53 3.09 -0.68
CA SER A 112 -13.27 4.53 -0.86
C SER A 112 -13.52 4.98 -2.28
N GLY A 113 -13.15 4.15 -3.27
CA GLY A 113 -13.42 4.41 -4.69
C GLY A 113 -14.91 4.49 -5.02
N TRP A 114 -15.73 3.68 -4.35
CA TRP A 114 -17.18 3.76 -4.50
C TRP A 114 -17.74 5.08 -3.94
N VAL A 115 -17.35 5.45 -2.73
CA VAL A 115 -17.74 6.71 -2.08
C VAL A 115 -17.24 7.92 -2.88
N GLY A 116 -15.93 7.94 -3.16
CA GLY A 116 -15.28 9.06 -3.85
C GLY A 116 -15.87 9.31 -5.25
N GLY A 117 -16.26 8.23 -5.94
CA GLY A 117 -16.94 8.35 -7.25
C GLY A 117 -18.32 9.01 -7.18
N ILE A 118 -19.05 8.85 -6.07
CA ILE A 118 -20.32 9.56 -5.82
C ILE A 118 -20.03 11.03 -5.55
N VAL A 119 -19.17 11.31 -4.59
CA VAL A 119 -18.85 12.67 -4.14
C VAL A 119 -18.23 13.48 -5.27
N ALA A 120 -17.26 12.95 -6.01
CA ALA A 120 -16.62 13.64 -7.13
C ALA A 120 -17.60 14.01 -8.24
N ARG A 121 -18.52 13.10 -8.58
CA ARG A 121 -19.58 13.37 -9.56
C ARG A 121 -20.49 14.52 -9.12
N ASP A 122 -20.92 14.52 -7.85
CA ASP A 122 -21.85 15.52 -7.33
C ASP A 122 -21.18 16.90 -7.20
N LEU A 123 -19.86 16.92 -6.96
CA LEU A 123 -19.04 18.15 -6.97
C LEU A 123 -18.64 18.60 -8.38
N GLY A 124 -18.76 17.75 -9.40
CA GLY A 124 -18.30 18.06 -10.75
C GLY A 124 -16.77 18.16 -10.83
N VAL A 125 -16.03 17.28 -10.16
CA VAL A 125 -14.57 17.29 -10.10
C VAL A 125 -13.97 15.94 -10.50
N PRO A 126 -12.67 15.88 -10.89
CA PRO A 126 -12.01 14.62 -11.20
C PRO A 126 -12.01 13.65 -10.02
N HIS A 127 -12.22 12.36 -10.32
CA HIS A 127 -12.06 11.23 -9.40
C HIS A 127 -10.85 10.39 -9.78
N ILE A 128 -9.84 10.38 -8.92
CA ILE A 128 -8.65 9.57 -9.07
C ILE A 128 -8.75 8.39 -8.08
N VAL A 129 -8.36 7.19 -8.50
CA VAL A 129 -8.43 6.02 -7.63
C VAL A 129 -7.14 5.21 -7.66
N MET A 130 -6.73 4.71 -6.48
CA MET A 130 -5.69 3.70 -6.33
C MET A 130 -6.24 2.51 -5.55
N PHE A 131 -6.20 1.31 -6.15
CA PHE A 131 -6.85 0.14 -5.55
C PHE A 131 -6.05 -0.51 -4.42
N HIS A 132 -4.73 -0.40 -4.41
CA HIS A 132 -3.78 -1.07 -3.52
C HIS A 132 -3.82 -2.60 -3.60
N THR A 133 -4.99 -3.21 -3.76
CA THR A 133 -5.19 -4.64 -4.03
C THR A 133 -6.43 -4.82 -4.90
N LEU A 134 -6.41 -5.86 -5.75
CA LEU A 134 -7.50 -6.20 -6.65
C LEU A 134 -8.10 -7.55 -6.28
N GLY A 135 -9.43 -7.60 -6.12
CA GLY A 135 -10.15 -8.81 -5.68
C GLY A 135 -9.97 -9.98 -6.65
N GLU A 136 -10.12 -9.75 -7.96
CA GLU A 136 -9.93 -10.78 -8.97
C GLU A 136 -8.50 -11.38 -8.94
N VAL A 137 -7.49 -10.54 -8.68
CA VAL A 137 -6.09 -10.96 -8.62
C VAL A 137 -5.83 -11.80 -7.37
N LYS A 138 -6.38 -11.40 -6.20
CA LYS A 138 -6.30 -12.19 -4.97
C LYS A 138 -6.96 -13.57 -5.14
N ASN A 139 -8.14 -13.62 -5.77
CA ASN A 139 -8.81 -14.88 -6.04
C ASN A 139 -7.99 -15.82 -6.94
N ARG A 140 -7.25 -15.26 -7.90
CA ARG A 140 -6.37 -16.02 -8.77
C ARG A 140 -5.08 -16.51 -8.09
N ALA A 141 -4.67 -15.89 -7.00
CA ALA A 141 -3.56 -16.38 -6.18
C ALA A 141 -3.88 -17.73 -5.49
N ARG A 142 -5.15 -18.05 -5.28
CA ARG A 142 -5.71 -19.34 -4.81
C ARG A 142 -5.22 -19.83 -3.44
N ILE A 143 -4.87 -18.92 -2.53
CA ILE A 143 -4.24 -19.30 -1.25
C ILE A 143 -5.07 -18.86 -0.05
N SER A 144 -5.92 -17.86 -0.23
CA SER A 144 -6.81 -17.34 0.81
C SER A 144 -8.27 -17.53 0.44
N GLU A 145 -9.15 -17.16 1.35
CA GLU A 145 -10.57 -17.07 1.10
C GLU A 145 -10.88 -16.26 -0.15
N GLN A 146 -11.94 -16.64 -0.85
CA GLN A 146 -12.38 -15.98 -2.07
C GLN A 146 -12.92 -14.57 -1.72
N GLU A 147 -12.39 -13.56 -2.38
CA GLU A 147 -12.91 -12.19 -2.28
C GLU A 147 -14.37 -12.16 -2.78
N PRO A 148 -15.26 -11.43 -2.09
CA PRO A 148 -16.68 -11.41 -2.44
C PRO A 148 -16.94 -10.91 -3.87
N LYS A 149 -17.85 -11.54 -4.60
CA LYS A 149 -18.25 -11.09 -5.95
C LYS A 149 -18.72 -9.63 -6.00
N VAL A 150 -19.30 -9.14 -4.90
CA VAL A 150 -19.73 -7.74 -4.76
C VAL A 150 -18.55 -6.79 -4.88
N ARG A 151 -17.40 -7.11 -4.27
CA ARG A 151 -16.15 -6.34 -4.39
C ARG A 151 -15.73 -6.21 -5.86
N ILE A 152 -15.59 -7.34 -6.56
CA ILE A 152 -15.14 -7.35 -7.98
C ILE A 152 -16.10 -6.54 -8.86
N ARG A 153 -17.40 -6.62 -8.62
CA ARG A 153 -18.40 -5.82 -9.34
C ARG A 153 -18.22 -4.33 -9.10
N HIS A 154 -17.97 -3.92 -7.87
CA HIS A 154 -17.70 -2.51 -7.54
C HIS A 154 -16.37 -2.04 -8.14
N GLU A 155 -15.30 -2.82 -8.04
CA GLU A 155 -14.02 -2.51 -8.66
C GLU A 155 -14.19 -2.26 -10.18
N ARG A 156 -14.89 -3.13 -10.89
CA ARG A 156 -15.19 -2.93 -12.33
C ARG A 156 -16.00 -1.66 -12.62
N THR A 157 -16.92 -1.31 -11.73
CA THR A 157 -17.70 -0.08 -11.87
C THR A 157 -16.85 1.16 -11.65
N ILE A 158 -15.98 1.13 -10.64
CA ILE A 158 -15.03 2.21 -10.32
C ILE A 158 -14.06 2.41 -11.49
N VAL A 159 -13.45 1.33 -12.00
CA VAL A 159 -12.54 1.36 -13.15
C VAL A 159 -13.16 2.06 -14.36
N ARG A 160 -14.43 1.78 -14.66
CA ARG A 160 -15.12 2.41 -15.80
C ARG A 160 -15.42 3.89 -15.58
N ARG A 161 -15.66 4.33 -14.33
CA ARG A 161 -16.17 5.67 -13.99
C ARG A 161 -15.12 6.65 -13.49
N ALA A 162 -14.03 6.18 -12.90
CA ALA A 162 -12.95 7.04 -12.43
C ALA A 162 -12.36 7.86 -13.58
N THR A 163 -12.00 9.09 -13.32
CA THR A 163 -11.31 9.96 -14.28
C THR A 163 -9.94 9.38 -14.58
N ALA A 164 -9.19 9.02 -13.53
CA ALA A 164 -7.90 8.36 -13.66
C ALA A 164 -7.69 7.27 -12.61
N ILE A 165 -6.78 6.35 -12.91
CA ILE A 165 -6.36 5.26 -12.03
C ILE A 165 -4.86 5.35 -11.81
N VAL A 166 -4.45 5.43 -10.55
CA VAL A 166 -3.03 5.33 -10.17
C VAL A 166 -2.70 3.86 -9.88
N THR A 167 -1.63 3.36 -10.50
CA THR A 167 -1.09 2.02 -10.27
C THR A 167 0.29 2.09 -9.66
N ALA A 168 0.60 1.21 -8.71
CA ALA A 168 1.92 1.19 -8.05
C ALA A 168 3.02 0.62 -8.96
N SER A 169 2.64 -0.14 -9.99
CA SER A 169 3.59 -0.81 -10.89
C SER A 169 3.00 -1.04 -12.28
N SER A 170 3.88 -1.24 -13.27
CA SER A 170 3.47 -1.67 -14.62
C SER A 170 2.78 -3.04 -14.61
N HIS A 171 3.11 -3.90 -13.65
CA HIS A 171 2.44 -5.18 -13.46
C HIS A 171 0.97 -4.98 -13.07
N GLU A 172 0.68 -4.12 -12.07
CA GLU A 172 -0.69 -3.80 -11.64
C GLU A 172 -1.49 -3.16 -12.79
N ARG A 173 -0.85 -2.26 -13.57
CA ARG A 173 -1.45 -1.69 -14.80
C ARG A 173 -1.90 -2.78 -15.76
N GLY A 174 -1.04 -3.76 -16.05
CA GLY A 174 -1.38 -4.89 -16.93
C GLY A 174 -2.48 -5.81 -16.36
N LEU A 175 -2.57 -5.95 -15.03
CA LEU A 175 -3.66 -6.70 -14.39
C LEU A 175 -5.01 -5.97 -14.50
N LEU A 176 -5.02 -4.64 -14.33
CA LEU A 176 -6.22 -3.82 -14.52
C LEU A 176 -6.71 -3.86 -15.98
N GLU A 177 -5.80 -3.73 -16.93
CA GLU A 177 -6.12 -3.89 -18.35
C GLU A 177 -6.72 -5.28 -18.62
N ARG A 178 -6.05 -6.33 -18.19
CA ARG A 178 -6.42 -7.72 -18.50
C ARG A 178 -7.70 -8.20 -17.83
N TYR A 179 -7.95 -7.83 -16.54
CA TYR A 179 -9.04 -8.41 -15.75
C TYR A 179 -10.19 -7.47 -15.48
N TYR A 180 -10.00 -6.17 -15.70
CA TYR A 180 -11.00 -5.13 -15.43
C TYR A 180 -11.34 -4.29 -16.65
N ASP A 181 -10.75 -4.58 -17.82
CA ASP A 181 -10.92 -3.84 -19.07
C ASP A 181 -10.63 -2.33 -18.89
N ALA A 182 -9.61 -2.02 -18.07
CA ALA A 182 -9.24 -0.65 -17.80
C ALA A 182 -8.62 0.03 -19.02
N ASP A 183 -9.06 1.26 -19.30
CA ASP A 183 -8.49 2.07 -20.36
C ASP A 183 -7.06 2.51 -20.00
N VAL A 184 -6.10 2.08 -20.79
CA VAL A 184 -4.66 2.35 -20.58
C VAL A 184 -4.36 3.86 -20.59
N ALA A 185 -5.12 4.66 -21.35
CA ALA A 185 -4.92 6.11 -21.40
C ALA A 185 -5.26 6.82 -20.08
N ARG A 186 -6.11 6.22 -19.25
CA ARG A 186 -6.48 6.77 -17.93
C ARG A 186 -5.65 6.21 -16.78
N MET A 187 -4.61 5.42 -17.06
CA MET A 187 -3.79 4.79 -16.03
C MET A 187 -2.41 5.44 -15.91
N HIS A 188 -2.09 5.93 -14.72
CA HIS A 188 -0.79 6.52 -14.38
C HIS A 188 -0.03 5.59 -13.45
N THR A 189 1.19 5.20 -13.82
CA THR A 189 2.02 4.34 -12.97
C THR A 189 2.94 5.21 -12.11
N VAL A 190 2.61 5.29 -10.82
CA VAL A 190 3.41 5.99 -9.81
C VAL A 190 3.69 5.03 -8.66
N PRO A 191 4.95 4.66 -8.40
CA PRO A 191 5.31 3.71 -7.35
C PRO A 191 4.97 4.24 -5.96
N CYS A 192 4.90 3.33 -4.97
CA CYS A 192 4.86 3.75 -3.58
C CYS A 192 6.20 4.34 -3.15
N GLY A 193 6.16 5.12 -2.08
CA GLY A 193 7.35 5.74 -1.50
C GLY A 193 7.95 4.97 -0.33
N VAL A 194 9.12 5.40 0.09
CA VAL A 194 9.79 5.00 1.32
C VAL A 194 10.36 6.23 2.02
N ASP A 195 10.29 6.24 3.35
CA ASP A 195 10.93 7.28 4.16
C ASP A 195 12.42 6.95 4.35
N LEU A 196 13.27 7.63 3.58
CA LEU A 196 14.72 7.42 3.64
C LEU A 196 15.40 8.11 4.85
N GLU A 197 14.67 8.91 5.63
CA GLU A 197 15.18 9.44 6.90
C GLU A 197 14.95 8.44 8.03
N LEU A 198 13.84 7.71 7.99
CA LEU A 198 13.56 6.61 8.89
C LEU A 198 14.35 5.35 8.47
N PHE A 199 14.18 4.89 7.24
CA PHE A 199 14.82 3.68 6.72
C PHE A 199 16.22 3.99 6.17
N LYS A 200 17.17 4.07 7.06
CA LYS A 200 18.59 4.21 6.76
C LYS A 200 19.39 3.14 7.50
N ALA A 201 20.54 2.77 6.92
CA ALA A 201 21.39 1.76 7.53
C ALA A 201 21.88 2.20 8.92
N VAL A 202 21.62 1.37 9.91
CA VAL A 202 22.21 1.43 11.23
C VAL A 202 23.47 0.55 11.24
N ASP A 203 24.44 0.87 12.10
CA ASP A 203 25.59 -0.03 12.26
C ASP A 203 25.13 -1.44 12.64
N ARG A 204 25.56 -2.42 11.86
CA ARG A 204 25.12 -3.81 12.00
C ARG A 204 25.45 -4.42 13.35
N SER A 205 26.62 -4.09 13.91
CA SER A 205 27.04 -4.60 15.21
C SER A 205 26.20 -4.01 16.34
N VAL A 206 25.78 -2.76 16.19
CA VAL A 206 24.85 -2.10 17.11
C VAL A 206 23.47 -2.76 17.01
N ALA A 207 22.96 -2.90 15.79
CA ALA A 207 21.65 -3.52 15.54
C ALA A 207 21.58 -4.94 16.13
N ARG A 208 22.57 -5.78 15.82
CA ARG A 208 22.64 -7.16 16.34
C ARG A 208 22.71 -7.22 17.87
N ARG A 209 23.51 -6.37 18.47
CA ARG A 209 23.62 -6.31 19.94
C ARG A 209 22.29 -5.90 20.58
N MET A 210 21.60 -4.90 20.04
CA MET A 210 20.29 -4.44 20.53
C MET A 210 19.24 -5.54 20.44
N LEU A 211 19.25 -6.32 19.36
CA LEU A 211 18.34 -7.44 19.13
C LEU A 211 18.81 -8.75 19.79
N LYS A 212 19.92 -8.74 20.55
CA LYS A 212 20.51 -9.92 21.18
C LYS A 212 20.77 -11.07 20.20
N LEU A 213 21.32 -10.72 19.05
CA LEU A 213 21.71 -11.66 17.99
C LEU A 213 23.20 -11.94 18.08
N ASP A 214 23.60 -13.13 17.59
CA ASP A 214 25.01 -13.45 17.42
C ASP A 214 25.69 -12.45 16.47
N ALA A 215 26.93 -12.09 16.78
CA ALA A 215 27.66 -11.08 16.01
C ALA A 215 28.04 -11.55 14.60
N THR A 216 28.20 -12.85 14.41
CA THR A 216 28.79 -13.48 13.21
C THR A 216 27.82 -14.39 12.46
N ALA A 217 26.94 -15.11 13.16
CA ALA A 217 25.98 -16.01 12.55
C ALA A 217 25.09 -15.29 11.52
N PRO A 218 24.79 -15.92 10.38
CA PRO A 218 23.89 -15.36 9.38
C PRO A 218 22.50 -15.04 9.95
N VAL A 219 21.95 -13.90 9.58
CA VAL A 219 20.61 -13.45 9.98
C VAL A 219 19.75 -13.28 8.75
N LEU A 220 18.69 -14.06 8.66
CA LEU A 220 17.63 -13.94 7.66
C LEU A 220 16.44 -13.24 8.28
N LEU A 221 15.77 -12.40 7.52
CA LEU A 221 14.67 -11.60 8.02
C LEU A 221 13.45 -11.72 7.12
N TRP A 222 12.32 -11.93 7.73
CA TRP A 222 11.01 -11.72 7.12
C TRP A 222 10.24 -10.68 7.92
N VAL A 223 9.57 -9.74 7.22
CA VAL A 223 8.73 -8.70 7.82
C VAL A 223 7.38 -8.66 7.13
N GLY A 224 6.29 -8.60 7.89
CA GLY A 224 4.97 -8.44 7.32
C GLY A 224 3.83 -8.86 8.25
N ARG A 225 2.59 -8.73 7.77
CA ARG A 225 1.45 -9.34 8.45
C ARG A 225 1.51 -10.85 8.26
N LEU A 226 1.29 -11.61 9.34
CA LEU A 226 1.22 -13.08 9.26
C LEU A 226 -0.07 -13.49 8.56
N GLU A 227 0.03 -13.65 7.24
CA GLU A 227 -1.04 -14.10 6.34
C GLU A 227 -0.48 -15.16 5.39
N LYS A 228 -1.28 -16.15 5.03
CA LYS A 228 -0.88 -17.22 4.10
C LYS A 228 -0.34 -16.68 2.76
N LEU A 229 -0.89 -15.53 2.30
CA LEU A 229 -0.42 -14.83 1.09
C LEU A 229 1.03 -14.32 1.16
N LYS A 230 1.62 -14.22 2.35
CA LYS A 230 2.99 -13.72 2.55
C LYS A 230 4.07 -14.82 2.52
N GLY A 231 3.67 -16.09 2.46
CA GLY A 231 4.54 -17.22 2.13
C GLY A 231 5.61 -17.56 3.17
N VAL A 232 5.35 -17.32 4.46
CA VAL A 232 6.30 -17.69 5.53
C VAL A 232 6.55 -19.20 5.57
N ASP A 233 5.54 -19.99 5.21
CA ASP A 233 5.63 -21.44 5.03
C ASP A 233 6.73 -21.84 4.04
N ILE A 234 6.76 -21.19 2.86
CA ILE A 234 7.83 -21.40 1.86
C ILE A 234 9.20 -21.05 2.44
N LEU A 235 9.28 -19.96 3.21
CA LEU A 235 10.55 -19.52 3.80
C LEU A 235 11.07 -20.54 4.83
N ILE A 236 10.21 -21.05 5.71
CA ILE A 236 10.59 -22.07 6.69
C ILE A 236 11.13 -23.31 5.97
N ASP A 237 10.44 -23.79 4.94
CA ASP A 237 10.89 -24.95 4.15
C ASP A 237 12.17 -24.67 3.37
N ALA A 238 12.39 -23.42 2.91
CA ALA A 238 13.60 -23.03 2.22
C ALA A 238 14.82 -23.01 3.16
N VAL A 239 14.70 -22.37 4.32
CA VAL A 239 15.83 -22.32 5.27
C VAL A 239 16.13 -23.67 5.91
N ALA A 240 15.14 -24.57 5.95
CA ALA A 240 15.36 -25.96 6.37
C ALA A 240 16.22 -26.76 5.39
N GLN A 241 16.42 -26.29 4.17
CA GLN A 241 17.26 -26.91 3.15
C GLN A 241 18.69 -26.34 3.09
N LEU A 242 19.00 -25.31 3.89
CA LEU A 242 20.35 -24.74 3.94
C LEU A 242 21.36 -25.76 4.45
N ASP A 243 22.55 -25.78 3.87
CA ASP A 243 23.63 -26.68 4.24
C ASP A 243 24.09 -26.49 5.70
N SER A 244 24.14 -25.22 6.15
CA SER A 244 24.49 -24.89 7.53
C SER A 244 23.24 -24.64 8.36
N ARG A 245 23.27 -25.14 9.61
CA ARG A 245 22.26 -24.83 10.63
C ARG A 245 22.68 -23.67 11.54
N ASP A 246 23.80 -23.04 11.28
CA ASP A 246 24.26 -21.87 12.03
C ASP A 246 23.70 -20.60 11.40
N PHE A 247 22.42 -20.33 11.65
CA PHE A 247 21.71 -19.11 11.23
C PHE A 247 20.59 -18.74 12.21
N THR A 248 20.13 -17.50 12.15
CA THR A 248 18.88 -17.06 12.79
C THR A 248 17.91 -16.57 11.75
N LEU A 249 16.67 -17.08 11.75
CA LEU A 249 15.54 -16.53 10.99
C LEU A 249 14.69 -15.69 11.93
N LEU A 250 14.59 -14.39 11.64
CA LEU A 250 13.68 -13.48 12.33
C LEU A 250 12.37 -13.37 11.54
N ILE A 251 11.25 -13.65 12.19
CA ILE A 251 9.90 -13.45 11.67
C ILE A 251 9.28 -12.31 12.45
N VAL A 252 9.17 -11.13 11.82
CA VAL A 252 8.70 -9.89 12.43
C VAL A 252 7.31 -9.56 11.90
N GLY A 253 6.34 -9.51 12.80
CA GLY A 253 4.94 -9.24 12.50
C GLY A 253 3.99 -10.28 13.07
N GLY A 254 2.71 -10.04 12.88
CA GLY A 254 1.66 -10.84 13.51
C GLY A 254 1.10 -10.13 14.74
N ASP A 255 -0.21 -10.19 14.87
CA ASP A 255 -0.99 -9.68 16.01
C ASP A 255 -1.73 -10.83 16.69
N GLU A 256 -2.61 -10.52 17.63
CA GLU A 256 -3.43 -11.50 18.37
C GLU A 256 -4.29 -12.40 17.43
N HIS A 257 -4.62 -11.91 16.23
CA HIS A 257 -5.40 -12.66 15.24
C HIS A 257 -4.55 -13.64 14.41
N ALA A 258 -3.23 -13.55 14.53
CA ALA A 258 -2.28 -14.40 13.82
C ALA A 258 -1.77 -15.58 14.67
N GLU A 259 -2.32 -15.81 15.88
CA GLU A 259 -1.87 -16.85 16.80
C GLU A 259 -1.97 -18.25 16.18
N GLU A 260 -3.08 -18.55 15.48
CA GLU A 260 -3.29 -19.86 14.85
C GLU A 260 -2.23 -20.11 13.77
N LEU A 261 -2.03 -19.17 12.85
CA LEU A 261 -1.02 -19.29 11.81
C LEU A 261 0.40 -19.31 12.39
N SER A 262 0.67 -18.50 13.41
CA SER A 262 1.95 -18.54 14.13
C SER A 262 2.21 -19.91 14.74
N GLY A 263 1.16 -20.53 15.31
CA GLY A 263 1.21 -21.91 15.84
C GLY A 263 1.51 -22.93 14.74
N GLU A 264 0.80 -22.87 13.59
CA GLU A 264 1.06 -23.73 12.43
C GLU A 264 2.54 -23.63 11.96
N LEU A 265 3.06 -22.40 11.84
CA LEU A 265 4.44 -22.14 11.40
C LEU A 265 5.49 -22.63 12.42
N ARG A 266 5.21 -22.55 13.72
CA ARG A 266 6.10 -23.13 14.75
C ARG A 266 6.16 -24.65 14.65
N VAL A 267 5.02 -25.31 14.48
CA VAL A 267 4.97 -26.77 14.27
C VAL A 267 5.72 -27.16 12.99
N GLN A 268 5.60 -26.36 11.91
CA GLN A 268 6.35 -26.59 10.68
C GLN A 268 7.86 -26.47 10.92
N ALA A 269 8.32 -25.44 11.65
CA ALA A 269 9.73 -25.27 11.99
C ALA A 269 10.27 -26.41 12.89
N GLU A 270 9.46 -26.91 13.81
CA GLU A 270 9.79 -28.10 14.63
C GLU A 270 9.94 -29.35 13.77
N ALA A 271 8.97 -29.61 12.90
CA ALA A 271 9.00 -30.75 11.98
C ALA A 271 10.20 -30.70 11.02
N ALA A 272 10.60 -29.50 10.61
CA ALA A 272 11.78 -29.27 9.77
C ALA A 272 13.12 -29.27 10.54
N GLY A 273 13.09 -29.43 11.88
CA GLY A 273 14.28 -29.51 12.74
C GLY A 273 15.04 -28.18 12.88
N ILE A 274 14.36 -27.03 12.71
CA ILE A 274 14.95 -25.69 12.77
C ILE A 274 14.28 -24.76 13.81
N ALA A 275 13.49 -25.32 14.72
CA ALA A 275 12.76 -24.52 15.71
C ALA A 275 13.67 -23.56 16.51
N MET A 276 14.89 -24.00 16.85
CA MET A 276 15.86 -23.20 17.61
C MET A 276 16.48 -22.06 16.78
N ASN A 277 16.35 -22.12 15.46
CA ASN A 277 16.86 -21.10 14.55
C ASN A 277 15.83 -20.02 14.24
N VAL A 278 14.54 -20.25 14.53
CA VAL A 278 13.45 -19.35 14.17
C VAL A 278 13.00 -18.55 15.39
N ARG A 279 13.02 -17.24 15.27
CA ARG A 279 12.52 -16.31 16.29
C ARG A 279 11.31 -15.58 15.76
N PHE A 280 10.18 -15.73 16.41
CA PHE A 280 8.94 -14.97 16.15
C PHE A 280 8.92 -13.76 17.09
N GLU A 281 9.15 -12.57 16.54
CA GLU A 281 9.26 -11.31 17.28
C GLU A 281 7.90 -10.66 17.59
N GLY A 282 6.82 -11.09 16.88
CA GLY A 282 5.52 -10.43 16.96
C GLY A 282 5.49 -9.08 16.22
N ALA A 283 4.46 -8.28 16.50
CA ALA A 283 4.33 -6.94 15.94
C ALA A 283 5.39 -6.00 16.54
N VAL A 284 6.08 -5.28 15.68
CA VAL A 284 7.13 -4.32 16.03
C VAL A 284 6.73 -2.94 15.55
N PRO A 285 6.94 -1.86 16.33
CA PRO A 285 6.74 -0.49 15.87
C PRO A 285 7.50 -0.21 14.56
N HIS A 286 6.86 0.52 13.65
CA HIS A 286 7.43 0.78 12.32
C HIS A 286 8.79 1.48 12.39
N GLU A 287 8.97 2.35 13.39
CA GLU A 287 10.19 3.09 13.66
C GLU A 287 11.35 2.20 14.15
N GLU A 288 11.08 1.00 14.63
CA GLU A 288 12.09 0.04 15.08
C GLU A 288 12.54 -0.91 13.95
N LEU A 289 11.77 -1.03 12.86
CA LEU A 289 12.10 -1.92 11.73
C LEU A 289 13.48 -1.67 11.11
N PRO A 290 14.02 -0.42 11.03
CA PRO A 290 15.38 -0.19 10.55
C PRO A 290 16.46 -0.99 11.28
N MET A 291 16.26 -1.27 12.58
CA MET A 291 17.19 -2.10 13.36
C MET A 291 17.19 -3.54 12.86
N TYR A 292 16.00 -4.12 12.62
CA TYR A 292 15.84 -5.49 12.10
C TYR A 292 16.42 -5.63 10.70
N TYR A 293 16.09 -4.68 9.79
CA TYR A 293 16.66 -4.67 8.45
C TYR A 293 18.18 -4.58 8.49
N SER A 294 18.75 -3.67 9.30
CA SER A 294 20.19 -3.47 9.38
C SER A 294 20.95 -4.64 10.02
N ALA A 295 20.30 -5.38 10.92
CA ALA A 295 20.87 -6.58 11.55
C ALA A 295 20.96 -7.77 10.58
N ALA A 296 20.07 -7.83 9.59
CA ALA A 296 19.93 -8.95 8.67
C ALA A 296 21.00 -8.98 7.57
N ASP A 297 21.35 -10.19 7.12
CA ASP A 297 22.16 -10.42 5.93
C ASP A 297 21.33 -10.39 4.66
N VAL A 298 20.08 -10.88 4.74
CA VAL A 298 19.15 -10.98 3.64
C VAL A 298 17.73 -10.80 4.17
N CYS A 299 16.94 -9.98 3.51
CA CYS A 299 15.49 -9.92 3.71
C CYS A 299 14.79 -10.79 2.68
N VAL A 300 13.88 -11.65 3.13
CA VAL A 300 13.17 -12.59 2.25
C VAL A 300 11.70 -12.23 2.15
N VAL A 301 11.19 -12.12 0.92
CA VAL A 301 9.80 -11.74 0.62
C VAL A 301 9.17 -12.81 -0.29
N PRO A 302 8.78 -13.98 0.26
CA PRO A 302 8.33 -15.14 -0.50
C PRO A 302 6.84 -15.09 -0.83
N SER A 303 6.29 -13.89 -0.97
CA SER A 303 4.87 -13.63 -1.12
C SER A 303 4.28 -14.31 -2.35
N TYR A 304 3.07 -14.87 -2.21
CA TYR A 304 2.27 -15.36 -3.32
C TYR A 304 1.63 -14.22 -4.12
N TYR A 305 1.37 -13.11 -3.45
CA TYR A 305 0.87 -11.88 -4.05
C TYR A 305 1.45 -10.67 -3.32
N GLU A 306 1.93 -9.68 -4.07
CA GLU A 306 2.45 -8.41 -3.54
C GLU A 306 2.10 -7.27 -4.50
N SER A 307 1.42 -6.23 -4.01
CA SER A 307 1.02 -5.08 -4.85
C SER A 307 2.22 -4.22 -5.25
N PHE A 308 3.10 -3.92 -4.31
CA PHE A 308 4.30 -3.10 -4.54
C PHE A 308 5.55 -3.70 -3.89
N GLY A 309 5.48 -4.12 -2.62
CA GLY A 309 6.60 -4.66 -1.87
C GLY A 309 7.33 -3.60 -1.05
N LEU A 310 6.62 -2.85 -0.21
CA LEU A 310 7.21 -1.84 0.69
C LEU A 310 8.34 -2.44 1.52
N VAL A 311 8.15 -3.64 2.06
CA VAL A 311 9.16 -4.38 2.85
C VAL A 311 10.47 -4.54 2.07
N ALA A 312 10.41 -4.86 0.78
CA ALA A 312 11.60 -4.97 -0.05
C ALA A 312 12.30 -3.61 -0.22
N VAL A 313 11.54 -2.53 -0.38
CA VAL A 313 12.09 -1.17 -0.54
C VAL A 313 12.69 -0.68 0.78
N GLU A 314 12.04 -0.93 1.91
CA GLU A 314 12.52 -0.62 3.27
C GLU A 314 13.84 -1.37 3.59
N ALA A 315 13.88 -2.68 3.31
CA ALA A 315 15.09 -3.48 3.46
C ALA A 315 16.24 -2.92 2.62
N MET A 316 15.98 -2.61 1.34
CA MET A 316 16.96 -2.03 0.43
C MET A 316 17.43 -0.64 0.89
N ALA A 317 16.55 0.19 1.48
CA ALA A 317 16.90 1.49 2.04
C ALA A 317 17.89 1.34 3.22
N CYS A 318 17.69 0.34 4.06
CA CYS A 318 18.63 -0.03 5.12
C CYS A 318 19.90 -0.74 4.59
N GLY A 319 19.98 -0.99 3.29
CA GLY A 319 21.13 -1.64 2.66
C GLY A 319 21.11 -3.16 2.74
N THR A 320 19.98 -3.76 3.01
CA THR A 320 19.82 -5.22 3.11
C THR A 320 19.38 -5.79 1.77
N PRO A 321 20.14 -6.72 1.17
CA PRO A 321 19.77 -7.42 -0.05
C PRO A 321 18.45 -8.18 0.11
N VAL A 322 17.69 -8.31 -0.98
CA VAL A 322 16.37 -8.94 -0.96
C VAL A 322 16.35 -10.20 -1.82
N VAL A 323 15.79 -11.28 -1.30
CA VAL A 323 15.37 -12.45 -2.09
C VAL A 323 13.85 -12.50 -2.07
N ALA A 324 13.23 -12.30 -3.22
CA ALA A 324 11.78 -12.12 -3.30
C ALA A 324 11.14 -13.00 -4.38
N SER A 325 9.86 -13.33 -4.21
CA SER A 325 9.06 -13.92 -5.28
C SER A 325 8.98 -12.98 -6.48
N ARG A 326 9.01 -13.53 -7.69
CA ARG A 326 8.79 -12.78 -8.95
C ARG A 326 7.29 -12.53 -9.17
N VAL A 327 6.67 -11.77 -8.27
CA VAL A 327 5.22 -11.48 -8.29
C VAL A 327 4.95 -9.98 -8.12
N GLY A 328 3.86 -9.53 -8.70
CA GLY A 328 3.32 -8.19 -8.47
C GLY A 328 4.34 -7.07 -8.65
N GLY A 329 4.31 -6.14 -7.71
CA GLY A 329 5.19 -4.97 -7.68
C GLY A 329 6.65 -5.28 -7.36
N LEU A 330 6.96 -6.44 -6.78
CA LEU A 330 8.34 -6.85 -6.51
C LEU A 330 9.20 -6.86 -7.78
N VAL A 331 8.61 -7.18 -8.93
CA VAL A 331 9.29 -7.13 -10.24
C VAL A 331 9.72 -5.71 -10.63
N SER A 332 9.06 -4.69 -10.08
CA SER A 332 9.39 -3.28 -10.33
C SER A 332 10.35 -2.68 -9.30
N THR A 333 10.47 -3.32 -8.13
CA THR A 333 11.31 -2.85 -7.02
C THR A 333 12.65 -3.55 -6.98
N VAL A 334 12.67 -4.87 -7.21
CA VAL A 334 13.89 -5.70 -7.22
C VAL A 334 14.37 -5.92 -8.65
N THR A 335 15.64 -5.65 -8.91
CA THR A 335 16.33 -5.97 -10.17
C THR A 335 17.15 -7.23 -9.95
N ASP A 336 16.74 -8.33 -10.58
CA ASP A 336 17.32 -9.65 -10.43
C ASP A 336 18.82 -9.67 -10.74
N GLY A 337 19.64 -10.21 -9.82
CA GLY A 337 21.08 -10.27 -9.93
C GLY A 337 21.81 -8.94 -9.72
N VAL A 338 21.11 -7.84 -9.35
CA VAL A 338 21.70 -6.50 -9.17
C VAL A 338 21.55 -5.99 -7.73
N ASN A 339 20.33 -5.91 -7.22
CA ASN A 339 20.04 -5.45 -5.86
C ASN A 339 19.34 -6.51 -5.01
N GLY A 340 19.14 -7.70 -5.57
CA GLY A 340 18.48 -8.83 -4.95
C GLY A 340 18.27 -9.95 -5.98
N TYR A 341 17.51 -10.96 -5.59
CA TYR A 341 17.07 -12.03 -6.48
C TYR A 341 15.55 -12.10 -6.57
N LEU A 342 15.04 -12.43 -7.76
CA LEU A 342 13.64 -12.69 -8.03
C LEU A 342 13.41 -14.16 -8.34
N ILE A 343 12.68 -14.85 -7.49
CA ILE A 343 12.41 -16.28 -7.58
C ILE A 343 11.12 -16.49 -8.38
N PRO A 344 11.17 -17.14 -9.54
CA PRO A 344 10.02 -17.32 -10.42
C PRO A 344 9.00 -18.36 -9.94
N TRP A 345 9.41 -19.26 -9.05
CA TRP A 345 8.63 -20.38 -8.58
C TRP A 345 8.20 -20.22 -7.12
N ARG A 346 7.05 -20.79 -6.79
CA ARG A 346 6.53 -20.84 -5.41
C ARG A 346 6.99 -22.11 -4.69
N CYS A 347 8.28 -22.41 -4.82
CA CYS A 347 8.92 -23.59 -4.25
C CYS A 347 10.06 -23.18 -3.34
N PRO A 348 10.33 -23.90 -2.23
CA PRO A 348 11.40 -23.57 -1.30
C PRO A 348 12.80 -23.70 -1.87
N GLU A 349 13.05 -24.66 -2.78
CA GLU A 349 14.38 -24.99 -3.28
C GLU A 349 15.08 -23.80 -3.99
N PRO A 350 14.44 -23.04 -4.91
CA PRO A 350 15.09 -21.89 -5.52
C PRO A 350 15.35 -20.75 -4.53
N PHE A 351 14.55 -20.63 -3.46
CA PHE A 351 14.86 -19.70 -2.38
C PHE A 351 16.11 -20.14 -1.62
N ALA A 352 16.17 -21.42 -1.21
CA ALA A 352 17.34 -22.00 -0.53
C ALA A 352 18.62 -21.77 -1.35
N GLU A 353 18.61 -22.09 -2.65
CA GLU A 353 19.76 -21.88 -3.55
C GLU A 353 20.26 -20.40 -3.54
N LYS A 354 19.35 -19.41 -3.66
CA LYS A 354 19.76 -18.01 -3.68
C LYS A 354 20.17 -17.48 -2.30
N LEU A 355 19.59 -18.01 -1.24
CA LEU A 355 20.03 -17.74 0.13
C LEU A 355 21.46 -18.27 0.35
N GLU A 356 21.75 -19.53 -0.02
CA GLU A 356 23.10 -20.10 0.04
C GLU A 356 24.13 -19.23 -0.72
N VAL A 357 23.80 -18.83 -1.95
CA VAL A 357 24.68 -17.97 -2.75
C VAL A 357 25.01 -16.66 -2.02
N LEU A 358 24.01 -16.02 -1.41
CA LEU A 358 24.23 -14.76 -0.68
C LEU A 358 24.94 -14.99 0.65
N LEU A 359 24.60 -16.03 1.41
CA LEU A 359 25.20 -16.28 2.72
C LEU A 359 26.68 -16.62 2.60
N ASN A 360 27.06 -17.39 1.55
CA ASN A 360 28.42 -17.82 1.31
C ASN A 360 29.28 -16.76 0.55
N ASN A 361 28.68 -15.64 0.10
CA ASN A 361 29.41 -14.62 -0.66
C ASN A 361 29.23 -13.21 -0.09
N PRO A 362 30.05 -12.82 0.91
CA PRO A 362 29.99 -11.49 1.52
C PRO A 362 30.21 -10.33 0.54
N GLU A 363 31.06 -10.52 -0.47
CA GLU A 363 31.32 -9.48 -1.47
C GLU A 363 30.09 -9.24 -2.35
N LEU A 364 29.41 -10.30 -2.78
CA LEU A 364 28.15 -10.20 -3.53
C LEU A 364 27.08 -9.48 -2.71
N ARG A 365 26.93 -9.83 -1.41
CA ARG A 365 26.01 -9.12 -0.50
C ARG A 365 26.33 -7.63 -0.43
N ALA A 366 27.62 -7.27 -0.29
CA ALA A 366 28.05 -5.88 -0.25
C ALA A 366 27.76 -5.14 -1.58
N ASN A 367 27.90 -5.82 -2.72
CA ASN A 367 27.56 -5.27 -4.03
C ASN A 367 26.05 -5.02 -4.15
N PHE A 368 25.23 -6.00 -3.78
CA PHE A 368 23.78 -5.87 -3.77
C PHE A 368 23.33 -4.76 -2.82
N SER A 369 23.89 -4.67 -1.62
CA SER A 369 23.62 -3.60 -0.65
C SER A 369 23.85 -2.21 -1.24
N ARG A 370 24.97 -2.00 -1.93
CA ARG A 370 25.26 -0.72 -2.59
C ARG A 370 24.26 -0.40 -3.72
N ALA A 371 23.92 -1.39 -4.53
CA ALA A 371 22.95 -1.24 -5.61
C ALA A 371 21.53 -1.00 -5.06
N ALA A 372 21.15 -1.68 -4.00
CA ALA A 372 19.87 -1.53 -3.31
C ALA A 372 19.65 -0.08 -2.86
N ARG A 373 20.62 0.50 -2.12
CA ARG A 373 20.56 1.90 -1.67
C ARG A 373 20.45 2.92 -2.80
N ARG A 374 21.09 2.69 -3.94
CA ARG A 374 20.93 3.56 -5.12
C ARG A 374 19.54 3.43 -5.75
N THR A 375 19.02 2.22 -5.75
CA THR A 375 17.70 1.95 -6.35
C THR A 375 16.59 2.67 -5.64
N VAL A 376 16.64 2.76 -4.30
CA VAL A 376 15.54 3.30 -3.50
C VAL A 376 15.40 4.82 -3.55
N GLU A 377 16.41 5.54 -4.01
CA GLU A 377 16.34 7.00 -4.14
C GLU A 377 15.17 7.47 -5.01
N ARG A 378 14.80 6.71 -6.03
CA ARG A 378 13.65 7.00 -6.89
C ARG A 378 12.29 6.83 -6.20
N PHE A 379 12.27 6.19 -5.03
CA PHE A 379 11.09 5.93 -4.22
C PHE A 379 10.95 6.89 -3.02
N ARG A 380 11.74 7.98 -2.95
CA ARG A 380 11.52 9.00 -1.92
C ARG A 380 10.09 9.52 -1.98
N TRP A 381 9.43 9.62 -0.84
CA TRP A 381 8.04 10.11 -0.76
C TRP A 381 7.86 11.47 -1.46
N ARG A 382 8.82 12.39 -1.33
CA ARG A 382 8.77 13.68 -2.04
C ARG A 382 8.73 13.51 -3.56
N THR A 383 9.52 12.60 -4.11
CA THR A 383 9.52 12.28 -5.56
C THR A 383 8.18 11.68 -5.98
N VAL A 384 7.63 10.78 -5.18
CA VAL A 384 6.32 10.16 -5.42
C VAL A 384 5.22 11.23 -5.40
N ALA A 385 5.22 12.11 -4.38
CA ALA A 385 4.23 13.19 -4.25
C ALA A 385 4.26 14.17 -5.44
N LEU A 386 5.45 14.53 -5.92
CA LEU A 386 5.59 15.39 -7.11
C LEU A 386 5.01 14.72 -8.37
N ARG A 387 5.20 13.39 -8.51
CA ARG A 387 4.59 12.64 -9.63
C ARG A 387 3.06 12.57 -9.50
N ILE A 388 2.54 12.36 -8.30
CA ILE A 388 1.09 12.40 -8.04
C ILE A 388 0.53 13.80 -8.30
N ALA A 389 1.23 14.86 -7.88
CA ALA A 389 0.85 16.23 -8.16
C ALA A 389 0.76 16.50 -9.68
N SER A 390 1.73 16.01 -10.45
CA SER A 390 1.70 16.10 -11.92
C SER A 390 0.50 15.35 -12.53
N VAL A 391 0.09 14.22 -11.95
CA VAL A 391 -1.15 13.52 -12.35
C VAL A 391 -2.37 14.40 -12.06
N TYR A 392 -2.41 15.03 -10.87
CA TYR A 392 -3.52 15.92 -10.51
C TYR A 392 -3.66 17.09 -11.48
N ASP A 393 -2.55 17.76 -11.81
CA ASP A 393 -2.54 18.90 -12.73
C ASP A 393 -3.02 18.49 -14.12
N SER A 394 -2.51 17.36 -14.65
CA SER A 394 -2.92 16.81 -15.95
C SER A 394 -4.41 16.48 -15.99
N GLU A 395 -4.93 15.79 -14.96
CA GLU A 395 -6.34 15.39 -14.91
C GLU A 395 -7.29 16.57 -14.72
N LEU A 396 -6.86 17.59 -13.96
CA LEU A 396 -7.61 18.82 -13.79
C LEU A 396 -7.73 19.61 -15.12
N ASP A 397 -6.64 19.73 -15.86
CA ASP A 397 -6.62 20.44 -17.14
C ASP A 397 -7.48 19.69 -18.18
N GLU A 398 -7.34 18.36 -18.28
CA GLU A 398 -8.18 17.56 -19.17
C GLU A 398 -9.67 17.59 -18.77
N TYR A 399 -9.97 17.54 -17.47
CA TYR A 399 -11.34 17.59 -16.96
C TYR A 399 -11.98 18.93 -17.31
N ARG A 400 -11.27 20.03 -17.10
CA ARG A 400 -11.73 21.39 -17.47
C ARG A 400 -11.96 21.49 -18.97
N ALA A 401 -11.01 21.03 -19.79
CA ALA A 401 -11.14 21.05 -21.25
C ALA A 401 -12.38 20.30 -21.76
N ARG A 402 -12.75 19.19 -21.11
CA ARG A 402 -13.94 18.38 -21.48
C ARG A 402 -15.27 19.01 -21.01
N HIS A 403 -15.26 19.83 -19.95
CA HIS A 403 -16.47 20.35 -19.29
C HIS A 403 -16.62 21.87 -19.45
N THR A 404 -15.65 22.58 -20.02
CA THR A 404 -15.80 23.98 -20.41
C THR A 404 -16.65 24.03 -21.68
N PRO A 405 -17.80 24.76 -21.71
CA PRO A 405 -18.56 24.94 -22.94
C PRO A 405 -17.66 25.58 -23.99
N ASN A 406 -17.65 25.02 -25.19
CA ASN A 406 -16.91 25.57 -26.31
C ASN A 406 -17.50 26.95 -26.67
N GLU A 407 -16.89 28.04 -26.24
CA GLU A 407 -17.35 29.42 -26.49
C GLU A 407 -17.41 29.74 -27.99
N GLY A 408 -17.00 28.84 -28.87
CA GLY A 408 -17.02 28.95 -30.32
C GLY A 408 -18.26 28.41 -31.03
N ALA A 409 -19.16 27.70 -30.35
CA ALA A 409 -20.43 27.27 -30.91
C ALA A 409 -21.53 28.13 -30.29
N GLY A 410 -21.95 29.17 -31.00
CA GLY A 410 -23.01 30.09 -30.60
C GLY A 410 -24.34 29.39 -30.31
N PHE A 411 -24.50 28.87 -29.09
CA PHE A 411 -25.79 28.56 -28.51
C PHE A 411 -26.03 29.54 -27.35
N GLY A 412 -27.01 30.38 -27.56
CA GLY A 412 -27.29 31.55 -26.79
C GLY A 412 -27.52 31.30 -25.29
N LYS A 413 -27.14 32.31 -24.53
CA LYS A 413 -27.37 32.51 -23.09
C LYS A 413 -28.80 32.16 -22.64
N GLU A 414 -29.77 32.23 -23.57
CA GLU A 414 -31.19 31.94 -23.36
C GLU A 414 -31.48 30.43 -23.15
N ALA A 415 -30.69 29.52 -23.74
CA ALA A 415 -30.88 28.05 -23.57
C ALA A 415 -30.39 27.57 -22.22
N TYR A 416 -29.38 28.23 -21.64
CA TYR A 416 -28.85 27.88 -20.31
C TYR A 416 -29.81 28.36 -19.20
N GLU A 417 -30.37 29.59 -19.32
CA GLU A 417 -31.35 30.13 -18.37
C GLU A 417 -32.67 29.31 -18.38
N ALA A 418 -33.10 28.84 -19.55
CA ALA A 418 -34.26 27.96 -19.68
C ALA A 418 -34.07 26.57 -19.03
N ALA A 419 -32.88 26.04 -19.09
CA ALA A 419 -32.56 24.72 -18.47
C ALA A 419 -32.44 24.81 -16.93
N VAL A 420 -31.99 25.94 -16.40
CA VAL A 420 -31.94 26.20 -14.95
C VAL A 420 -33.34 26.44 -14.38
N LEU A 421 -34.21 27.18 -15.09
CA LEU A 421 -35.58 27.37 -14.70
C LEU A 421 -36.48 26.11 -14.75
N ALA A 422 -36.20 25.22 -15.68
CA ALA A 422 -36.93 23.94 -15.80
C ALA A 422 -36.60 22.90 -14.69
N ARG A 423 -35.51 23.07 -13.96
CA ARG A 423 -35.10 22.20 -12.83
C ARG A 423 -35.58 22.70 -11.46
N GLY A 424 -36.17 23.88 -11.40
CA GLY A 424 -36.68 24.48 -10.16
C GLY A 424 -38.17 24.23 -9.86
N LEU A 425 -38.84 23.39 -10.66
CA LEU A 425 -40.25 23.04 -10.48
C LEU A 425 -40.43 21.52 -10.66
N ARG A 426 -40.01 20.73 -9.64
CA ARG A 426 -40.68 19.49 -9.23
C ARG A 426 -40.07 19.02 -7.91
#